data_0ab9e6ff1a25011b4ce4e85187efc25a
#
_entry.id   0ab9e6ff1a25011b4ce4e85187efc25a
#
_cell.length_a   1.000
_cell.length_b   1.000
_cell.length_c   1.000
_cell.angle_alpha   90.00
_cell.angle_beta   90.00
_cell.angle_gamma   90.00
#
_symmetry.space_group_name_H-M   'P 1'
#
loop_
_entity.id
_entity.type
_entity.pdbx_description
1 polymer ?
#
loop_
_entity_poly.entity_id
_entity_poly.type
_entity_poly.pdbx_seq_one_letter_code
_entity_poly.pdbx_strand_id
1 'polypeptide(L)'
;MKLFPQNSNKSPKAYLGQSLEKIVHRTDRLKTVFKKDLRSGDIVIIATENSVYSIEVLTKGYYAVSGGWFDRESLAPFKTTITGCTWGGSIINLEFAAAKGLCLEFGNRVTTTPIQNFRIIRDEKYNYN
;
A
#
# COMPACT_ATOMS: atom_id res chain seq x y z
N MET A 1 -9.87 -13.62 -4.43
CA MET A 1 -8.63 -13.65 -5.16
C MET A 1 -7.46 -13.21 -4.32
N LYS A 2 -6.34 -13.82 -4.52
CA LYS A 2 -5.19 -13.57 -3.68
C LYS A 2 -4.08 -12.94 -4.44
N LEU A 3 -3.92 -11.66 -4.27
CA LEU A 3 -2.85 -10.95 -4.90
C LEU A 3 -1.53 -11.32 -4.29
N PHE A 4 -1.48 -11.40 -2.98
CA PHE A 4 -0.28 -11.83 -2.30
C PHE A 4 -0.34 -13.34 -2.18
N PRO A 5 0.74 -14.02 -2.52
CA PRO A 5 0.74 -15.47 -2.38
C PRO A 5 0.45 -15.85 -0.95
N GLN A 6 -0.40 -16.81 -0.78
CA GLN A 6 -0.71 -17.29 0.53
C GLN A 6 0.48 -17.83 1.22
N ASN A 7 1.30 -18.37 0.43
CA ASN A 7 2.51 -18.93 0.93
C ASN A 7 3.63 -18.13 0.38
N SER A 8 3.56 -16.86 0.66
CA SER A 8 4.59 -15.96 0.23
C SER A 8 5.96 -16.41 0.68
N ASN A 9 5.99 -17.25 1.68
CA ASN A 9 7.26 -17.79 2.14
C ASN A 9 7.90 -18.71 1.13
N LYS A 10 7.22 -19.14 0.11
CA LYS A 10 7.86 -20.02 -0.83
C LYS A 10 7.97 -19.51 -2.23
N SER A 11 7.10 -18.65 -2.68
CA SER A 11 7.14 -18.35 -4.09
C SER A 11 7.99 -17.17 -4.48
N PRO A 12 7.98 -16.04 -3.80
CA PRO A 12 8.72 -14.91 -4.29
C PRO A 12 10.21 -15.13 -4.32
N LYS A 13 10.69 -15.99 -3.48
CA LYS A 13 12.13 -16.18 -3.35
C LYS A 13 12.77 -16.65 -4.62
N ALA A 14 12.05 -17.42 -5.38
CA ALA A 14 12.64 -18.08 -6.53
C ALA A 14 13.03 -17.10 -7.62
N TYR A 15 12.33 -16.00 -7.73
CA TYR A 15 12.62 -15.11 -8.84
C TYR A 15 13.10 -13.74 -8.50
N LEU A 16 12.95 -13.34 -7.27
CA LEU A 16 13.13 -11.92 -6.98
C LEU A 16 14.52 -11.58 -6.55
N GLY A 17 15.34 -12.57 -6.33
CA GLY A 17 16.68 -12.30 -5.88
C GLY A 17 16.73 -11.97 -4.42
N GLN A 18 17.92 -11.91 -3.90
CA GLN A 18 18.11 -11.85 -2.48
C GLN A 18 17.72 -10.52 -1.85
N SER A 19 18.05 -9.41 -2.51
CA SER A 19 17.73 -8.12 -1.92
C SER A 19 16.24 -7.88 -1.91
N LEU A 20 15.55 -8.29 -2.96
CA LEU A 20 14.11 -8.13 -3.01
C LEU A 20 13.44 -9.06 -2.02
N GLU A 21 13.99 -10.24 -1.85
CA GLU A 21 13.48 -11.16 -0.86
C GLU A 21 13.55 -10.56 0.53
N LYS A 22 14.65 -9.89 0.84
CA LYS A 22 14.77 -9.24 2.14
C LYS A 22 13.76 -8.13 2.32
N ILE A 23 13.48 -7.40 1.28
CA ILE A 23 12.48 -6.34 1.33
C ILE A 23 11.11 -6.92 1.62
N VAL A 24 10.76 -8.00 0.93
CA VAL A 24 9.48 -8.65 1.15
C VAL A 24 9.36 -9.16 2.58
N HIS A 25 10.40 -9.79 3.08
CA HIS A 25 10.39 -10.28 4.46
C HIS A 25 10.19 -9.17 5.44
N ARG A 26 10.90 -8.08 5.24
CA ARG A 26 10.78 -6.94 6.13
C ARG A 26 9.38 -6.37 6.11
N THR A 27 8.79 -6.28 4.92
CA THR A 27 7.43 -5.77 4.77
C THR A 27 6.45 -6.68 5.47
N ASP A 28 6.63 -7.98 5.38
CA ASP A 28 5.71 -8.92 6.02
C ASP A 28 5.71 -8.77 7.53
N ARG A 29 6.79 -8.30 8.11
CA ARG A 29 6.87 -8.11 9.56
C ARG A 29 6.25 -6.80 9.98
N LEU A 30 6.14 -5.84 9.07
CA LEU A 30 5.57 -4.56 9.40
C LEU A 30 4.07 -4.68 9.57
N LYS A 31 3.54 -3.95 10.51
CA LYS A 31 2.11 -3.82 10.69
C LYS A 31 1.61 -2.46 10.29
N THR A 32 2.50 -1.51 10.10
CA THR A 32 2.17 -0.12 9.84
C THR A 32 3.20 0.47 8.90
N VAL A 33 2.73 1.30 7.98
CA VAL A 33 3.60 2.08 7.10
C VAL A 33 3.32 3.55 7.38
N PHE A 34 4.36 4.30 7.73
CA PHE A 34 4.24 5.72 7.95
C PHE A 34 4.46 6.47 6.64
N LYS A 35 3.69 7.53 6.43
CA LYS A 35 3.83 8.33 5.21
C LYS A 35 5.25 8.84 5.04
N LYS A 36 5.87 9.24 6.14
CA LYS A 36 7.22 9.83 6.10
C LYS A 36 8.28 8.87 5.58
N ASP A 37 8.00 7.58 5.64
CA ASP A 37 8.97 6.57 5.22
C ASP A 37 8.83 6.21 3.74
N LEU A 38 7.85 6.79 3.06
CA LEU A 38 7.63 6.54 1.64
C LEU A 38 8.31 7.62 0.81
N ARG A 39 8.80 7.21 -0.35
CA ARG A 39 9.48 8.10 -1.28
C ARG A 39 8.75 8.11 -2.60
N SER A 40 8.88 9.22 -3.31
CA SER A 40 8.33 9.33 -4.65
C SER A 40 8.83 8.16 -5.50
N GLY A 41 7.91 7.49 -6.18
CA GLY A 41 8.23 6.33 -7.00
C GLY A 41 7.99 5.00 -6.32
N ASP A 42 7.86 4.99 -4.99
CA ASP A 42 7.49 3.76 -4.29
C ASP A 42 6.06 3.38 -4.63
N ILE A 43 5.77 2.09 -4.56
CA ILE A 43 4.42 1.59 -4.77
C ILE A 43 4.03 0.78 -3.55
N VAL A 44 2.87 1.10 -3.01
CA VAL A 44 2.30 0.35 -1.89
C VAL A 44 1.12 -0.43 -2.44
N ILE A 45 1.15 -1.74 -2.30
CA ILE A 45 0.05 -2.60 -2.71
C ILE A 45 -0.67 -3.03 -1.46
N ILE A 46 -1.96 -2.78 -1.42
CA ILE A 46 -2.77 -3.03 -0.24
C ILE A 46 -3.88 -4.00 -0.60
N ALA A 47 -3.97 -5.08 0.17
CA ALA A 47 -5.05 -6.03 0.03
C ALA A 47 -6.01 -5.86 1.18
N THR A 48 -7.28 -5.64 0.87
CA THR A 48 -8.35 -5.61 1.85
C THR A 48 -9.20 -6.84 1.64
N GLU A 49 -10.27 -6.94 2.39
CA GLU A 49 -11.16 -8.09 2.25
C GLU A 49 -11.73 -8.19 0.85
N ASN A 50 -12.07 -7.06 0.25
CA ASN A 50 -12.81 -7.05 -1.00
C ASN A 50 -12.00 -6.59 -2.21
N SER A 51 -10.86 -5.96 -2.01
CA SER A 51 -10.19 -5.28 -3.11
C SER A 51 -8.69 -5.25 -2.90
N VAL A 52 -8.00 -4.98 -4.00
CA VAL A 52 -6.58 -4.71 -3.97
C VAL A 52 -6.36 -3.33 -4.56
N TYR A 53 -5.55 -2.54 -3.89
CA TYR A 53 -5.20 -1.20 -4.34
C TYR A 53 -3.72 -1.12 -4.62
N SER A 54 -3.37 -0.41 -5.69
CA SER A 54 -1.98 -0.10 -6.02
C SER A 54 -1.83 1.40 -5.87
N ILE A 55 -0.92 1.81 -5.00
CA ILE A 55 -0.75 3.22 -4.65
C ILE A 55 0.67 3.62 -4.99
N GLU A 56 0.82 4.45 -6.00
CA GLU A 56 2.13 4.97 -6.36
C GLU A 56 2.36 6.28 -5.64
N VAL A 57 3.50 6.41 -4.96
CA VAL A 57 3.84 7.61 -4.23
C VAL A 57 4.34 8.65 -5.21
N LEU A 58 3.68 9.79 -5.25
CA LEU A 58 4.07 10.91 -6.08
C LEU A 58 4.80 11.95 -5.22
N THR A 59 4.84 13.18 -5.67
CA THR A 59 5.48 14.25 -4.91
C THR A 59 4.44 15.03 -4.14
N LYS A 60 4.90 15.78 -3.14
CA LYS A 60 4.07 16.76 -2.40
C LYS A 60 2.87 16.14 -1.71
N GLY A 61 3.00 14.89 -1.26
CA GLY A 61 1.94 14.26 -0.52
C GLY A 61 0.82 13.68 -1.36
N TYR A 62 1.03 13.56 -2.66
CA TYR A 62 0.03 12.97 -3.55
C TYR A 62 0.38 11.55 -3.89
N TYR A 63 -0.64 10.81 -4.28
CA TYR A 63 -0.54 9.41 -4.63
C TYR A 63 -1.41 9.14 -5.86
N ALA A 64 -0.98 8.22 -6.70
CA ALA A 64 -1.80 7.75 -7.82
C ALA A 64 -2.36 6.39 -7.44
N VAL A 65 -3.66 6.28 -7.36
CA VAL A 65 -4.33 5.12 -6.80
C VAL A 65 -5.10 4.38 -7.89
N SER A 66 -4.93 3.08 -7.92
CA SER A 66 -5.67 2.18 -8.80
C SER A 66 -6.22 1.04 -7.98
N GLY A 67 -7.24 0.36 -8.53
CA GLY A 67 -7.85 -0.77 -7.87
C GLY A 67 -9.14 -0.41 -7.17
N GLY A 68 -9.84 -1.42 -6.69
CA GLY A 68 -11.03 -1.27 -5.88
C GLY A 68 -12.04 -0.28 -6.45
N TRP A 69 -12.44 0.64 -5.60
CA TRP A 69 -13.42 1.65 -5.97
C TRP A 69 -12.98 2.48 -7.19
N PHE A 70 -11.67 2.77 -7.28
CA PHE A 70 -11.18 3.62 -8.37
C PHE A 70 -11.29 2.94 -9.72
N ASP A 71 -11.07 1.63 -9.77
CA ASP A 71 -11.24 0.88 -11.00
C ASP A 71 -12.72 0.79 -11.37
N ARG A 72 -13.56 0.54 -10.38
CA ARG A 72 -15.00 0.41 -10.64
C ARG A 72 -15.60 1.70 -11.17
N GLU A 73 -15.06 2.83 -10.72
CA GLU A 73 -15.55 4.14 -11.17
C GLU A 73 -14.83 4.65 -12.40
N SER A 74 -13.94 3.84 -12.96
CA SER A 74 -13.15 4.21 -14.15
C SER A 74 -12.31 5.46 -13.94
N LEU A 75 -11.81 5.64 -12.74
CA LEU A 75 -11.00 6.80 -12.39
C LEU A 75 -9.52 6.48 -12.29
N ALA A 76 -9.14 5.20 -12.31
CA ALA A 76 -7.76 4.82 -12.08
C ALA A 76 -6.88 5.13 -13.29
N PRO A 77 -5.65 5.58 -13.08
CA PRO A 77 -5.08 5.95 -11.78
C PRO A 77 -5.59 7.32 -11.35
N PHE A 78 -5.95 7.43 -10.08
CA PHE A 78 -6.55 8.64 -9.55
C PHE A 78 -5.58 9.34 -8.61
N LYS A 79 -5.29 10.59 -8.89
CA LYS A 79 -4.37 11.37 -8.07
C LYS A 79 -5.12 11.94 -6.87
N THR A 80 -4.69 11.57 -5.67
CA THR A 80 -5.33 12.03 -4.46
C THR A 80 -4.32 11.97 -3.31
N THR A 81 -4.75 12.40 -2.14
CA THR A 81 -3.95 12.28 -0.94
C THR A 81 -4.42 11.06 -0.15
N ILE A 82 -3.63 10.68 0.85
CA ILE A 82 -4.05 9.73 1.87
C ILE A 82 -4.33 10.52 3.13
N THR A 83 -5.57 10.47 3.59
CA THR A 83 -5.91 11.12 4.85
C THR A 83 -5.25 10.39 6.01
N GLY A 84 -5.39 9.08 6.03
CA GLY A 84 -4.78 8.26 7.06
C GLY A 84 -5.49 6.95 7.20
N CYS A 85 -5.28 6.30 8.34
CA CYS A 85 -5.93 5.02 8.63
C CYS A 85 -6.86 5.17 9.82
N THR A 86 -8.00 4.51 9.75
CA THR A 86 -9.07 4.71 10.71
C THR A 86 -9.58 3.37 11.23
N TRP A 87 -10.09 3.41 12.47
CA TRP A 87 -10.68 2.23 13.11
C TRP A 87 -12.20 2.21 12.96
N GLY A 88 -12.72 2.68 11.88
CA GLY A 88 -14.16 2.67 11.70
C GLY A 88 -14.73 4.06 11.53
N GLY A 89 -13.88 5.00 11.21
CA GLY A 89 -14.33 6.31 10.80
C GLY A 89 -14.35 7.37 11.88
N SER A 90 -14.23 7.00 13.14
CA SER A 90 -14.32 8.01 14.20
C SER A 90 -12.95 8.47 14.67
N ILE A 91 -11.95 7.62 14.56
CA ILE A 91 -10.58 7.97 14.96
C ILE A 91 -9.69 7.69 13.77
N ILE A 92 -8.88 8.67 13.40
CA ILE A 92 -8.01 8.51 12.25
C ILE A 92 -6.59 8.87 12.64
N ASN A 93 -5.63 8.06 12.19
CA ASN A 93 -4.23 8.37 12.35
C ASN A 93 -3.71 8.96 11.06
N LEU A 94 -3.35 10.22 11.11
CA LEU A 94 -2.98 10.98 9.92
C LEU A 94 -1.58 10.67 9.40
N GLU A 95 -0.76 9.98 10.19
CA GLU A 95 0.61 9.71 9.81
C GLU A 95 0.76 8.38 9.09
N PHE A 96 -0.27 7.55 9.13
CA PHE A 96 -0.21 6.22 8.53
C PHE A 96 -0.58 6.26 7.05
N ALA A 97 0.19 5.55 6.24
CA ALA A 97 -0.17 5.29 4.86
C ALA A 97 -0.84 3.93 4.73
N ALA A 98 -0.59 3.02 5.65
CA ALA A 98 -1.22 1.72 5.69
C ALA A 98 -1.02 1.12 7.07
N ALA A 99 -2.00 0.34 7.53
CA ALA A 99 -1.86 -0.37 8.79
C ALA A 99 -2.78 -1.58 8.77
N LYS A 100 -2.25 -2.72 9.14
CA LYS A 100 -3.04 -3.95 9.14
C LYS A 100 -4.16 -3.82 10.17
N GLY A 101 -5.35 -4.21 9.75
CA GLY A 101 -6.53 -4.14 10.60
C GLY A 101 -7.27 -2.83 10.56
N LEU A 102 -6.70 -1.80 9.95
CA LEU A 102 -7.35 -0.50 9.86
C LEU A 102 -7.83 -0.26 8.44
N CYS A 103 -8.77 0.66 8.31
CA CYS A 103 -9.27 1.08 7.01
C CYS A 103 -8.47 2.28 6.53
N LEU A 104 -8.19 2.32 5.23
CA LEU A 104 -7.46 3.43 4.63
C LEU A 104 -8.46 4.44 4.10
N GLU A 105 -8.24 5.69 4.43
CA GLU A 105 -9.09 6.76 3.91
C GLU A 105 -8.27 7.65 2.98
N PHE A 106 -8.82 7.86 1.78
CA PHE A 106 -8.21 8.74 0.79
C PHE A 106 -8.79 10.14 0.89
N GLY A 107 -8.09 11.09 0.28
CA GLY A 107 -8.50 12.50 0.36
C GLY A 107 -9.85 12.79 -0.27
N ASN A 108 -10.33 11.93 -1.17
CA ASN A 108 -11.66 12.06 -1.73
C ASN A 108 -12.72 11.37 -0.88
N ARG A 109 -12.36 11.00 0.34
CA ARG A 109 -13.24 10.37 1.34
C ARG A 109 -13.61 8.93 1.07
N VAL A 110 -13.05 8.32 0.05
CA VAL A 110 -13.21 6.89 -0.16
C VAL A 110 -12.44 6.17 0.95
N THR A 111 -13.10 5.24 1.61
CA THR A 111 -12.51 4.47 2.70
C THR A 111 -12.58 3.00 2.34
N THR A 112 -11.47 2.30 2.54
CA THR A 112 -11.41 0.87 2.24
C THR A 112 -12.00 0.06 3.38
N THR A 113 -12.24 -1.22 3.13
CA THR A 113 -12.43 -2.18 4.22
C THR A 113 -11.08 -2.40 4.90
N PRO A 114 -11.07 -3.09 6.05
CA PRO A 114 -9.81 -3.23 6.78
C PRO A 114 -8.72 -3.87 5.95
N ILE A 115 -7.53 -3.32 6.10
CA ILE A 115 -6.36 -3.80 5.39
C ILE A 115 -5.95 -5.14 6.00
N GLN A 116 -5.84 -6.15 5.15
CA GLN A 116 -5.41 -7.47 5.58
C GLN A 116 -3.91 -7.65 5.42
N ASN A 117 -3.36 -7.05 4.38
CA ASN A 117 -1.96 -7.18 4.10
C ASN A 117 -1.51 -6.05 3.20
N PHE A 118 -0.21 -5.80 3.17
CA PHE A 118 0.32 -4.80 2.26
C PHE A 118 1.75 -5.17 1.89
N ARG A 119 2.23 -4.54 0.82
CA ARG A 119 3.59 -4.75 0.33
C ARG A 119 4.10 -3.43 -0.21
N ILE A 120 5.36 -3.13 0.06
CA ILE A 120 5.99 -1.92 -0.44
C ILE A 120 7.00 -2.32 -1.49
N ILE A 121 6.89 -1.73 -2.67
CA ILE A 121 7.85 -1.92 -3.75
C ILE A 121 8.62 -0.62 -3.88
N ARG A 122 9.92 -0.66 -3.60
CA ARG A 122 10.75 0.52 -3.63
C ARG A 122 11.22 0.82 -5.04
N ASP A 123 11.34 2.10 -5.34
CA ASP A 123 11.90 2.53 -6.61
C ASP A 123 13.40 2.32 -6.53
N GLU A 124 13.93 1.53 -7.45
CA GLU A 124 15.35 1.20 -7.45
C GLU A 124 16.24 2.41 -7.62
N LYS A 125 15.75 3.47 -8.21
CA LYS A 125 16.54 4.66 -8.41
C LYS A 125 17.07 5.21 -7.10
N TYR A 126 16.37 5.00 -6.02
CA TYR A 126 16.78 5.53 -4.74
C TYR A 126 17.72 4.61 -4.00
N ASN A 127 17.92 3.43 -4.50
CA ASN A 127 18.79 2.47 -3.83
C ASN A 127 20.26 2.67 -4.16
N TYR A 128 20.53 3.44 -5.17
CA TYR A 128 21.90 3.67 -5.61
C TYR A 128 22.52 4.96 -5.11
N ASN A 129 21.79 5.70 -4.34
CA ASN A 129 22.29 6.98 -3.82
C ASN A 129 22.56 6.93 -2.32
#